data_a67f4bbda463f9b2bbace076e54123ea
#
_entry.id   a67f4bbda463f9b2bbace076e54123ea
#
_cell.length_a   1.000
_cell.length_b   1.000
_cell.length_c   1.000
_cell.angle_alpha   90.00
_cell.angle_beta   90.00
_cell.angle_gamma   90.00
#
_symmetry.space_group_name_H-M   'P 1'
#
loop_
_entity.id
_entity.type
_entity.pdbx_description
1 polymer ?
#
loop_
_entity_poly.entity_id
_entity_poly.type
_entity_poly.pdbx_seq_one_letter_code
_entity_poly.pdbx_strand_id
1 'polypeptide(L)'
;MPNGGTLEQAKEMEEMMLVELAWLWPVGILTLGSILAVVLAMVLPRGRQGLVGAWVAAAHLGAAVTAVEVWLNRGFTPVMEGVVMVDGLSLTLAALIGVSGALCVALAQPVVAGTDREGEFYALLSFASLSATLLGMAGDAALLALAVAALGLATFVMTGYSRESARSNEASVKYYIFGTVSGAAMAYGLSWWFGLAGSTSLESIGRAMAEAPELVVIASTALVLFGLGYKAALVPFHFWTPDAYDGAPLPVAAYLSVLPKLAGLVAIARVLPLALPGDAAGWSTAVAILAAATMTWGNLAALPQRNVVRLLAYSSIAQSGYLLMGVAALEHSDHGLPALVYYALAYAAMNLAAFGVVLAVQRERGSVDIDAFRGLGRAHPWWTVALGLAFLSLFGLPPLAGFVGKLEVFRAAIDADQAWLAVIAVVNTVISLYYYLRVIAAAVLDPAEPHETEVTTPAPSHAPLSAAVALTAAATVGFGVAAEPLFRLAERAIVLGG
;
A
#
# COMPACT_ATOMS: atom_id res chain seq x y z
N MET A 1 10.52 54.45 21.56
CA MET A 1 11.16 53.15 21.50
C MET A 1 10.12 52.12 21.06
N PRO A 2 10.14 51.62 19.83
CA PRO A 2 9.38 50.46 19.45
C PRO A 2 10.34 49.28 19.32
N ASN A 3 9.88 48.04 19.55
CA ASN A 3 10.44 46.77 19.06
C ASN A 3 10.96 45.74 20.09
N GLY A 4 10.51 45.76 21.33
CA GLY A 4 10.69 44.56 22.20
C GLY A 4 9.72 43.41 21.79
N GLY A 5 8.50 43.74 21.37
CA GLY A 5 7.49 42.74 21.05
C GLY A 5 7.73 41.95 19.76
N THR A 6 8.38 42.54 18.76
CA THR A 6 8.63 41.86 17.46
C THR A 6 9.73 40.80 17.51
N LEU A 7 10.75 40.98 18.37
CA LEU A 7 11.81 39.99 18.54
C LEU A 7 11.36 38.80 19.40
N GLU A 8 10.54 39.04 20.40
CA GLU A 8 9.98 37.98 21.25
C GLU A 8 8.94 37.14 20.48
N GLN A 9 8.06 37.80 19.74
CA GLN A 9 7.13 37.12 18.82
C GLN A 9 7.85 36.32 17.73
N ALA A 10 8.97 36.83 17.18
CA ALA A 10 9.77 36.11 16.21
C ALA A 10 10.42 34.84 16.78
N LYS A 11 10.90 34.90 18.05
CA LYS A 11 11.48 33.75 18.77
C LYS A 11 10.41 32.73 19.11
N GLU A 12 9.25 33.14 19.60
CA GLU A 12 8.13 32.23 19.89
C GLU A 12 7.65 31.53 18.62
N MET A 13 7.60 32.26 17.49
CA MET A 13 7.24 31.68 16.19
C MET A 13 8.31 30.70 15.66
N GLU A 14 9.60 31.01 15.87
CA GLU A 14 10.71 30.12 15.52
C GLU A 14 10.68 28.82 16.36
N GLU A 15 10.48 28.95 17.68
CA GLU A 15 10.36 27.80 18.59
C GLU A 15 9.12 26.93 18.21
N MET A 16 7.98 27.55 17.92
CA MET A 16 6.78 26.85 17.49
C MET A 16 7.01 26.12 16.16
N MET A 17 7.64 26.78 15.19
CA MET A 17 7.99 26.18 13.89
C MET A 17 8.97 25.01 14.04
N LEU A 18 9.96 25.11 14.92
CA LEU A 18 10.90 24.01 15.22
C LEU A 18 10.21 22.82 15.88
N VAL A 19 9.24 23.09 16.74
CA VAL A 19 8.41 22.04 17.36
C VAL A 19 7.55 21.36 16.28
N GLU A 20 6.88 22.11 15.41
CA GLU A 20 6.10 21.53 14.30
C GLU A 20 6.96 20.69 13.35
N LEU A 21 8.15 21.16 12.99
CA LEU A 21 9.09 20.40 12.16
C LEU A 21 9.46 19.05 12.79
N ALA A 22 9.51 18.97 14.11
CA ALA A 22 9.84 17.71 14.78
C ALA A 22 8.78 16.62 14.59
N TRP A 23 7.51 16.99 14.38
CA TRP A 23 6.43 16.05 14.03
C TRP A 23 6.56 15.52 12.59
N LEU A 24 7.20 16.27 11.72
CA LEU A 24 7.39 15.95 10.31
C LEU A 24 8.68 15.16 10.02
N TRP A 25 9.43 14.73 11.04
CA TRP A 25 10.66 13.96 10.83
C TRP A 25 10.53 12.78 9.86
N PRO A 26 9.46 11.93 9.93
CA PRO A 26 9.32 10.82 9.00
C PRO A 26 9.24 11.27 7.54
N VAL A 27 8.46 12.32 7.26
CA VAL A 27 8.33 12.93 5.94
C VAL A 27 9.60 13.65 5.53
N GLY A 28 10.23 14.38 6.48
CA GLY A 28 11.48 15.11 6.26
C GLY A 28 12.63 14.18 5.83
N ILE A 29 12.77 13.03 6.49
CA ILE A 29 13.77 12.02 6.14
C ILE A 29 13.49 11.43 4.75
N LEU A 30 12.26 11.10 4.42
CA LEU A 30 11.89 10.61 3.08
C LEU A 30 12.13 11.69 2.01
N THR A 31 11.81 12.95 2.31
CA THR A 31 12.04 14.08 1.39
C THR A 31 13.51 14.28 1.10
N LEU A 32 14.33 14.43 2.14
CA LEU A 32 15.79 14.55 2.00
C LEU A 32 16.39 13.30 1.38
N GLY A 33 15.90 12.12 1.77
CA GLY A 33 16.28 10.84 1.21
C GLY A 33 16.04 10.76 -0.27
N SER A 34 14.87 11.21 -0.74
CA SER A 34 14.50 11.21 -2.16
C SER A 34 15.31 12.22 -2.96
N ILE A 35 15.50 13.44 -2.46
CA ILE A 35 16.31 14.48 -3.12
C ILE A 35 17.75 13.99 -3.27
N LEU A 36 18.35 13.48 -2.19
CA LEU A 36 19.72 13.00 -2.21
C LEU A 36 19.86 11.75 -3.08
N ALA A 37 18.84 10.87 -3.17
CA ALA A 37 18.84 9.74 -4.08
C ALA A 37 18.94 10.19 -5.54
N VAL A 38 18.22 11.24 -5.95
CA VAL A 38 18.31 11.83 -7.30
C VAL A 38 19.73 12.38 -7.55
N VAL A 39 20.25 13.15 -6.60
CA VAL A 39 21.60 13.73 -6.72
C VAL A 39 22.67 12.63 -6.83
N LEU A 40 22.60 11.61 -5.98
CA LEU A 40 23.52 10.47 -5.99
C LEU A 40 23.41 9.68 -7.29
N ALA A 41 22.19 9.48 -7.82
CA ALA A 41 21.97 8.82 -9.11
C ALA A 41 22.63 9.58 -10.28
N MET A 42 22.68 10.90 -10.21
CA MET A 42 23.32 11.74 -11.23
C MET A 42 24.85 11.79 -11.11
N VAL A 43 25.38 11.77 -9.89
CA VAL A 43 26.81 12.01 -9.61
C VAL A 43 27.61 10.70 -9.57
N LEU A 44 27.03 9.61 -9.07
CA LEU A 44 27.76 8.35 -8.91
C LEU A 44 27.96 7.65 -10.27
N PRO A 45 29.16 7.10 -10.50
CA PRO A 45 29.42 6.31 -11.70
C PRO A 45 28.56 5.02 -11.70
N ARG A 46 28.24 4.50 -12.91
CA ARG A 46 27.37 3.33 -13.12
C ARG A 46 27.71 2.12 -12.22
N GLY A 47 28.98 1.82 -12.02
CA GLY A 47 29.43 0.69 -11.17
C GLY A 47 29.22 0.91 -9.65
N ARG A 48 28.74 2.07 -9.20
CA ARG A 48 28.48 2.40 -7.78
C ARG A 48 27.03 2.79 -7.51
N GLN A 49 26.12 2.63 -8.47
CA GLN A 49 24.72 3.00 -8.34
C GLN A 49 23.98 2.19 -7.26
N GLY A 50 24.46 1.02 -6.88
CA GLY A 50 23.97 0.25 -5.73
C GLY A 50 24.02 1.01 -4.39
N LEU A 51 24.93 2.04 -4.28
CA LEU A 51 24.97 2.93 -3.11
C LEU A 51 23.69 3.80 -3.02
N VAL A 52 23.06 4.14 -4.14
CA VAL A 52 21.76 4.83 -4.14
C VAL A 52 20.69 3.96 -3.50
N GLY A 53 20.66 2.67 -3.86
CA GLY A 53 19.76 1.69 -3.24
C GLY A 53 19.99 1.55 -1.74
N ALA A 54 21.24 1.46 -1.29
CA ALA A 54 21.58 1.40 0.12
C ALA A 54 21.15 2.67 0.88
N TRP A 55 21.36 3.84 0.28
CA TRP A 55 20.91 5.14 0.82
C TRP A 55 19.39 5.18 0.94
N VAL A 56 18.66 4.79 -0.11
CA VAL A 56 17.20 4.78 -0.12
C VAL A 56 16.66 3.83 0.95
N ALA A 57 17.22 2.63 1.07
CA ALA A 57 16.84 1.69 2.13
C ALA A 57 17.07 2.28 3.52
N ALA A 58 18.21 2.94 3.75
CA ALA A 58 18.52 3.59 5.02
C ALA A 58 17.56 4.75 5.33
N ALA A 59 17.22 5.60 4.34
CA ALA A 59 16.24 6.67 4.49
C ALA A 59 14.84 6.13 4.82
N HIS A 60 14.41 5.04 4.18
CA HIS A 60 13.15 4.39 4.47
C HIS A 60 13.09 3.82 5.89
N LEU A 61 14.14 3.12 6.33
CA LEU A 61 14.22 2.62 7.71
C LEU A 61 14.31 3.76 8.74
N GLY A 62 15.03 4.83 8.41
CA GLY A 62 15.09 6.04 9.23
C GLY A 62 13.71 6.70 9.39
N ALA A 63 12.94 6.78 8.31
CA ALA A 63 11.58 7.29 8.35
C ALA A 63 10.65 6.37 9.19
N ALA A 64 10.80 5.05 9.08
CA ALA A 64 10.04 4.11 9.91
C ALA A 64 10.36 4.28 11.39
N VAL A 65 11.63 4.36 11.75
CA VAL A 65 12.08 4.55 13.14
C VAL A 65 11.55 5.86 13.72
N THR A 66 11.67 6.97 12.96
CA THR A 66 11.18 8.26 13.42
C THR A 66 9.65 8.33 13.47
N ALA A 67 8.93 7.63 12.59
CA ALA A 67 7.48 7.51 12.69
C ALA A 67 7.06 6.81 14.00
N VAL A 68 7.74 5.73 14.37
CA VAL A 68 7.52 5.04 15.66
C VAL A 68 7.93 5.92 16.84
N GLU A 69 9.06 6.65 16.75
CA GLU A 69 9.50 7.57 17.79
C GLU A 69 8.47 8.67 18.05
N VAL A 70 8.02 9.34 16.98
CA VAL A 70 6.98 10.38 17.08
C VAL A 70 5.72 9.81 17.71
N TRP A 71 5.28 8.64 17.25
CA TRP A 71 4.06 7.99 17.74
C TRP A 71 4.12 7.62 19.22
N LEU A 72 5.28 7.15 19.70
CA LEU A 72 5.44 6.73 21.10
C LEU A 72 5.65 7.91 22.06
N ASN A 73 6.33 8.98 21.63
CA ASN A 73 6.88 9.97 22.53
C ASN A 73 6.24 11.36 22.39
N ARG A 74 5.58 11.69 21.27
CA ARG A 74 5.11 13.05 20.99
C ARG A 74 3.58 13.19 20.98
N GLY A 75 2.84 12.12 20.78
CA GLY A 75 1.38 12.14 20.62
C GLY A 75 0.97 12.55 19.19
N PHE A 76 -0.18 13.19 19.03
CA PHE A 76 -0.79 13.46 17.73
C PHE A 76 -1.15 14.94 17.60
N THR A 77 -0.94 15.52 16.41
CA THR A 77 -1.25 16.94 16.17
C THR A 77 -1.48 17.20 14.67
N PRO A 78 -2.39 18.09 14.31
CA PRO A 78 -2.41 18.69 12.98
C PRO A 78 -1.23 19.64 12.85
N VAL A 79 -0.53 19.61 11.72
CA VAL A 79 0.62 20.46 11.42
C VAL A 79 0.29 21.30 10.19
N MET A 80 0.91 22.49 10.07
CA MET A 80 0.66 23.43 8.98
C MET A 80 -0.84 23.74 8.84
N GLU A 81 -1.48 24.17 9.92
CA GLU A 81 -2.91 24.50 9.96
C GLU A 81 -3.84 23.35 9.55
N GLY A 82 -3.43 22.11 9.78
CA GLY A 82 -4.21 20.92 9.43
C GLY A 82 -4.02 20.39 8.02
N VAL A 83 -3.11 20.99 7.22
CA VAL A 83 -2.76 20.44 5.89
C VAL A 83 -2.17 19.04 6.03
N VAL A 84 -1.34 18.81 7.05
CA VAL A 84 -0.72 17.51 7.35
C VAL A 84 -1.23 17.02 8.70
N MET A 85 -1.87 15.87 8.70
CA MET A 85 -2.37 15.21 9.90
C MET A 85 -1.35 14.20 10.41
N VAL A 86 -0.75 14.50 11.57
CA VAL A 86 0.19 13.59 12.24
C VAL A 86 -0.57 12.91 13.38
N ASP A 87 -1.09 11.72 13.09
CA ASP A 87 -1.87 10.88 13.99
C ASP A 87 -1.42 9.42 13.94
N GLY A 88 -2.03 8.57 14.75
CA GLY A 88 -1.65 7.15 14.81
C GLY A 88 -1.80 6.42 13.49
N LEU A 89 -2.84 6.74 12.71
CA LEU A 89 -3.05 6.14 11.40
C LEU A 89 -1.95 6.52 10.41
N SER A 90 -1.64 7.81 10.30
CA SER A 90 -0.63 8.33 9.40
C SER A 90 0.78 7.87 9.77
N LEU A 91 1.12 7.85 11.06
CA LEU A 91 2.42 7.38 11.55
C LEU A 91 2.60 5.87 11.36
N THR A 92 1.53 5.08 11.58
CA THR A 92 1.57 3.64 11.29
C THR A 92 1.77 3.38 9.80
N LEU A 93 1.07 4.12 8.93
CA LEU A 93 1.30 4.03 7.49
C LEU A 93 2.73 4.44 7.11
N ALA A 94 3.26 5.52 7.68
CA ALA A 94 4.63 5.98 7.42
C ALA A 94 5.66 4.91 7.83
N ALA A 95 5.49 4.28 8.98
CA ALA A 95 6.33 3.18 9.43
C ALA A 95 6.23 1.96 8.49
N LEU A 96 5.00 1.59 8.09
CA LEU A 96 4.75 0.50 7.15
C LEU A 96 5.39 0.78 5.79
N ILE A 97 5.23 1.99 5.24
CA ILE A 97 5.84 2.42 3.98
C ILE A 97 7.37 2.38 4.10
N GLY A 98 7.93 2.85 5.22
CA GLY A 98 9.36 2.83 5.47
C GLY A 98 9.92 1.40 5.45
N VAL A 99 9.34 0.48 6.23
CA VAL A 99 9.79 -0.92 6.25
C VAL A 99 9.57 -1.60 4.91
N SER A 100 8.36 -1.49 4.33
CA SER A 100 8.02 -2.13 3.05
C SER A 100 8.82 -1.56 1.88
N GLY A 101 9.11 -0.24 1.89
CA GLY A 101 9.96 0.41 0.89
C GLY A 101 11.40 -0.11 0.92
N ALA A 102 11.99 -0.26 2.11
CA ALA A 102 13.32 -0.87 2.27
C ALA A 102 13.34 -2.32 1.78
N LEU A 103 12.29 -3.10 2.06
CA LEU A 103 12.14 -4.47 1.55
C LEU A 103 12.01 -4.48 0.01
N CYS A 104 11.26 -3.54 -0.58
CA CYS A 104 11.14 -3.40 -2.03
C CYS A 104 12.49 -3.03 -2.69
N VAL A 105 13.34 -2.23 -2.04
CA VAL A 105 14.72 -2.00 -2.49
C VAL A 105 15.49 -3.30 -2.52
N ALA A 106 15.39 -4.13 -1.48
CA ALA A 106 16.06 -5.43 -1.43
C ALA A 106 15.54 -6.41 -2.50
N LEU A 107 14.21 -6.40 -2.77
CA LEU A 107 13.60 -7.18 -3.85
C LEU A 107 14.03 -6.67 -5.23
N ALA A 108 14.28 -5.37 -5.39
CA ALA A 108 14.67 -4.78 -6.67
C ALA A 108 16.13 -5.06 -7.03
N GLN A 109 16.99 -5.14 -6.03
CA GLN A 109 18.44 -5.27 -6.23
C GLN A 109 18.84 -6.33 -7.26
N PRO A 110 18.33 -7.58 -7.24
CA PRO A 110 18.70 -8.59 -8.21
C PRO A 110 18.23 -8.32 -9.65
N VAL A 111 17.33 -7.37 -9.86
CA VAL A 111 16.76 -7.03 -11.17
C VAL A 111 17.41 -5.78 -11.76
N VAL A 112 17.69 -4.78 -10.91
CA VAL A 112 18.16 -3.46 -11.36
C VAL A 112 19.66 -3.27 -11.22
N ALA A 113 20.34 -4.11 -10.42
CA ALA A 113 21.79 -3.98 -10.19
C ALA A 113 22.58 -4.07 -11.49
N GLY A 114 23.45 -3.10 -11.70
CA GLY A 114 24.30 -3.01 -12.88
C GLY A 114 23.60 -2.53 -14.15
N THR A 115 22.31 -2.23 -14.11
CA THR A 115 21.63 -1.57 -15.23
C THR A 115 22.02 -0.11 -15.32
N ASP A 116 21.89 0.46 -16.52
CA ASP A 116 22.24 1.88 -16.79
C ASP A 116 21.40 2.88 -15.96
N ARG A 117 20.28 2.44 -15.37
CA ARG A 117 19.31 3.26 -14.65
C ARG A 117 19.04 2.80 -13.23
N GLU A 118 19.94 2.03 -12.66
CA GLU A 118 19.79 1.49 -11.30
C GLU A 118 19.50 2.59 -10.28
N GLY A 119 20.26 3.69 -10.29
CA GLY A 119 20.05 4.80 -9.36
C GLY A 119 18.71 5.52 -9.56
N GLU A 120 18.30 5.72 -10.83
CA GLU A 120 16.99 6.33 -11.16
C GLU A 120 15.83 5.50 -10.63
N PHE A 121 15.92 4.17 -10.69
CA PHE A 121 14.92 3.27 -10.15
C PHE A 121 14.71 3.49 -8.65
N TYR A 122 15.79 3.50 -7.89
CA TYR A 122 15.72 3.71 -6.44
C TYR A 122 15.24 5.12 -6.07
N ALA A 123 15.63 6.14 -6.83
CA ALA A 123 15.13 7.50 -6.64
C ALA A 123 13.62 7.59 -6.88
N LEU A 124 13.09 6.97 -7.94
CA LEU A 124 11.66 6.91 -8.24
C LEU A 124 10.89 6.15 -7.15
N LEU A 125 11.43 5.03 -6.65
CA LEU A 125 10.83 4.27 -5.55
C LEU A 125 10.73 5.13 -4.28
N SER A 126 11.79 5.87 -3.96
CA SER A 126 11.80 6.77 -2.79
C SER A 126 10.77 7.89 -2.92
N PHE A 127 10.71 8.53 -4.09
CA PHE A 127 9.74 9.59 -4.36
C PHE A 127 8.29 9.09 -4.34
N ALA A 128 8.03 7.90 -4.86
CA ALA A 128 6.73 7.26 -4.77
C ALA A 128 6.33 6.97 -3.31
N SER A 129 7.29 6.51 -2.49
CA SER A 129 7.06 6.25 -1.06
C SER A 129 6.77 7.53 -0.27
N LEU A 130 7.50 8.62 -0.55
CA LEU A 130 7.20 9.95 0.01
C LEU A 130 5.77 10.36 -0.33
N SER A 131 5.39 10.25 -1.62
CA SER A 131 4.04 10.60 -2.07
C SER A 131 2.94 9.75 -1.43
N ALA A 132 3.20 8.44 -1.24
CA ALA A 132 2.29 7.53 -0.55
C ALA A 132 2.13 7.90 0.95
N THR A 133 3.22 8.31 1.60
CA THR A 133 3.18 8.78 2.99
C THR A 133 2.36 10.06 3.11
N LEU A 134 2.61 11.05 2.24
CA LEU A 134 1.85 12.31 2.21
C LEU A 134 0.37 12.07 1.92
N LEU A 135 0.04 11.10 1.05
CA LEU A 135 -1.36 10.72 0.77
C LEU A 135 -2.10 10.28 2.03
N GLY A 136 -1.47 9.46 2.87
CA GLY A 136 -2.07 9.02 4.13
C GLY A 136 -2.11 10.08 5.23
N MET A 137 -1.29 11.13 5.11
CA MET A 137 -1.24 12.28 6.04
C MET A 137 -2.11 13.45 5.60
N ALA A 138 -2.78 13.39 4.44
CA ALA A 138 -3.49 14.54 3.90
C ALA A 138 -4.73 14.90 4.73
N GLY A 139 -4.72 16.10 5.35
CA GLY A 139 -5.85 16.75 5.99
C GLY A 139 -6.49 17.84 5.12
N ASP A 140 -6.00 17.99 3.90
CA ASP A 140 -6.36 19.03 2.96
C ASP A 140 -6.56 18.47 1.56
N ALA A 141 -7.57 18.95 0.83
CA ALA A 141 -7.94 18.48 -0.49
C ALA A 141 -6.86 18.76 -1.56
N ALA A 142 -6.09 19.85 -1.42
CA ALA A 142 -5.00 20.17 -2.34
C ALA A 142 -3.81 19.22 -2.13
N LEU A 143 -3.44 18.94 -0.87
CA LEU A 143 -2.41 17.95 -0.56
C LEU A 143 -2.82 16.55 -1.02
N LEU A 144 -4.10 16.17 -0.82
CA LEU A 144 -4.66 14.90 -1.29
C LEU A 144 -4.49 14.75 -2.82
N ALA A 145 -4.89 15.77 -3.59
CA ALA A 145 -4.76 15.77 -5.05
C ALA A 145 -3.30 15.67 -5.49
N LEU A 146 -2.42 16.49 -4.89
CA LEU A 146 -1.00 16.51 -5.19
C LEU A 146 -0.33 15.16 -4.90
N ALA A 147 -0.62 14.56 -3.75
CA ALA A 147 -0.05 13.28 -3.34
C ALA A 147 -0.49 12.14 -4.28
N VAL A 148 -1.77 12.10 -4.69
CA VAL A 148 -2.28 11.12 -5.67
C VAL A 148 -1.59 11.29 -7.02
N ALA A 149 -1.42 12.52 -7.50
CA ALA A 149 -0.78 12.82 -8.77
C ALA A 149 0.72 12.46 -8.75
N ALA A 150 1.45 12.87 -7.72
CA ALA A 150 2.88 12.61 -7.56
C ALA A 150 3.16 11.09 -7.44
N LEU A 151 2.37 10.38 -6.63
CA LEU A 151 2.44 8.92 -6.51
C LEU A 151 2.15 8.25 -7.86
N GLY A 152 1.15 8.77 -8.61
CA GLY A 152 0.84 8.30 -9.95
C GLY A 152 2.03 8.42 -10.90
N LEU A 153 2.57 9.63 -11.02
CA LEU A 153 3.67 9.94 -11.94
C LEU A 153 4.87 9.01 -11.71
N ALA A 154 5.32 8.87 -10.47
CA ALA A 154 6.45 8.00 -10.14
C ALA A 154 6.16 6.53 -10.49
N THR A 155 4.98 6.02 -10.13
CA THR A 155 4.63 4.61 -10.35
C THR A 155 4.35 4.30 -11.83
N PHE A 156 3.87 5.24 -12.64
CA PHE A 156 3.70 5.06 -14.09
C PHE A 156 5.06 4.85 -14.76
N VAL A 157 6.06 5.66 -14.39
CA VAL A 157 7.43 5.54 -14.92
C VAL A 157 8.07 4.22 -14.48
N MET A 158 7.90 3.83 -13.20
CA MET A 158 8.42 2.56 -12.69
C MET A 158 7.79 1.36 -13.42
N THR A 159 6.50 1.40 -13.75
CA THR A 159 5.81 0.32 -14.48
C THR A 159 6.41 0.13 -15.88
N GLY A 160 6.77 1.21 -16.57
CA GLY A 160 7.44 1.20 -17.87
C GLY A 160 8.97 1.16 -17.82
N TYR A 161 9.56 0.71 -16.70
CA TYR A 161 11.01 0.74 -16.51
C TYR A 161 11.77 -0.11 -17.56
N SER A 162 11.24 -1.24 -17.96
CA SER A 162 11.80 -2.11 -19.01
C SER A 162 11.44 -1.61 -20.41
N ARG A 163 12.08 -0.52 -20.86
CA ARG A 163 11.74 0.21 -22.11
C ARG A 163 11.78 -0.63 -23.38
N GLU A 164 12.57 -1.68 -23.42
CA GLU A 164 12.67 -2.58 -24.57
C GLU A 164 11.52 -3.59 -24.62
N SER A 165 10.81 -3.76 -23.53
CA SER A 165 9.64 -4.64 -23.43
C SER A 165 8.38 -3.93 -23.89
N ALA A 166 7.81 -4.36 -25.03
CA ALA A 166 6.51 -3.87 -25.50
C ALA A 166 5.42 -4.05 -24.45
N ARG A 167 5.47 -5.15 -23.68
CA ARG A 167 4.52 -5.47 -22.61
C ARG A 167 4.63 -4.46 -21.44
N SER A 168 5.85 -4.07 -21.04
CA SER A 168 6.08 -3.06 -20.00
C SER A 168 5.59 -1.68 -20.44
N ASN A 169 5.84 -1.31 -21.70
CA ASN A 169 5.38 -0.05 -22.25
C ASN A 169 3.85 0.01 -22.34
N GLU A 170 3.20 -1.05 -22.82
CA GLU A 170 1.73 -1.16 -22.85
C GLU A 170 1.12 -1.05 -21.46
N ALA A 171 1.68 -1.78 -20.49
CA ALA A 171 1.24 -1.73 -19.09
C ALA A 171 1.34 -0.32 -18.50
N SER A 172 2.46 0.37 -18.74
CA SER A 172 2.68 1.75 -18.30
C SER A 172 1.66 2.70 -18.91
N VAL A 173 1.41 2.61 -20.22
CA VAL A 173 0.45 3.46 -20.92
C VAL A 173 -0.97 3.22 -20.40
N LYS A 174 -1.40 1.97 -20.25
CA LYS A 174 -2.71 1.63 -19.66
C LYS A 174 -2.84 2.19 -18.25
N TYR A 175 -1.82 1.98 -17.41
CA TYR A 175 -1.81 2.47 -16.04
C TYR A 175 -1.88 4.00 -15.98
N TYR A 176 -1.14 4.69 -16.85
CA TYR A 176 -1.18 6.15 -16.98
C TYR A 176 -2.55 6.67 -17.44
N ILE A 177 -3.15 6.09 -18.49
CA ILE A 177 -4.45 6.55 -19.00
C ILE A 177 -5.53 6.41 -17.93
N PHE A 178 -5.67 5.24 -17.32
CA PHE A 178 -6.64 5.04 -16.24
C PHE A 178 -6.37 5.94 -15.05
N GLY A 179 -5.09 6.15 -14.68
CA GLY A 179 -4.70 7.02 -13.60
C GLY A 179 -5.02 8.49 -13.85
N THR A 180 -4.82 8.96 -15.07
CA THR A 180 -5.12 10.34 -15.45
C THR A 180 -6.63 10.60 -15.46
N VAL A 181 -7.42 9.69 -16.02
CA VAL A 181 -8.89 9.80 -16.02
C VAL A 181 -9.44 9.81 -14.58
N SER A 182 -8.96 8.89 -13.74
CA SER A 182 -9.42 8.81 -12.34
C SER A 182 -8.97 10.03 -11.51
N GLY A 183 -7.75 10.52 -11.76
CA GLY A 183 -7.25 11.74 -11.14
C GLY A 183 -8.04 12.99 -11.56
N ALA A 184 -8.41 13.09 -12.83
CA ALA A 184 -9.26 14.19 -13.33
C ALA A 184 -10.66 14.14 -12.71
N ALA A 185 -11.27 12.96 -12.60
CA ALA A 185 -12.56 12.80 -11.93
C ALA A 185 -12.48 13.20 -10.45
N MET A 186 -11.42 12.78 -9.74
CA MET A 186 -11.18 13.17 -8.36
C MET A 186 -11.02 14.69 -8.22
N ALA A 187 -10.19 15.30 -9.07
CA ALA A 187 -9.98 16.75 -9.04
C ALA A 187 -11.29 17.52 -9.28
N TYR A 188 -12.15 17.01 -10.17
CA TYR A 188 -13.48 17.58 -10.38
C TYR A 188 -14.37 17.45 -9.14
N GLY A 189 -14.38 16.29 -8.47
CA GLY A 189 -15.10 16.10 -7.19
C GLY A 189 -14.59 17.05 -6.10
N LEU A 190 -13.26 17.17 -5.95
CA LEU A 190 -12.64 18.11 -5.00
C LEU A 190 -12.96 19.58 -5.34
N SER A 191 -13.12 19.93 -6.60
CA SER A 191 -13.54 21.29 -6.98
C SER A 191 -14.96 21.62 -6.51
N TRP A 192 -15.87 20.64 -6.47
CA TRP A 192 -17.20 20.82 -5.89
C TRP A 192 -17.11 21.00 -4.37
N TRP A 193 -16.30 20.21 -3.68
CA TRP A 193 -16.06 20.37 -2.24
C TRP A 193 -15.52 21.75 -1.90
N PHE A 194 -14.51 22.21 -2.66
CA PHE A 194 -13.99 23.57 -2.54
C PHE A 194 -15.03 24.64 -2.82
N GLY A 195 -15.85 24.47 -3.86
CA GLY A 195 -16.94 25.40 -4.21
C GLY A 195 -18.00 25.54 -3.11
N LEU A 196 -18.27 24.46 -2.36
CA LEU A 196 -19.21 24.47 -1.23
C LEU A 196 -18.59 25.12 0.02
N ALA A 197 -17.35 24.77 0.35
CA ALA A 197 -16.70 25.13 1.61
C ALA A 197 -15.94 26.47 1.54
N GLY A 198 -15.54 26.94 0.34
CA GLY A 198 -14.61 28.06 0.19
C GLY A 198 -13.22 27.80 0.77
N SER A 199 -12.90 26.53 1.09
CA SER A 199 -11.66 26.09 1.73
C SER A 199 -11.27 24.71 1.23
N THR A 200 -9.96 24.40 1.26
CA THR A 200 -9.41 23.07 0.93
C THR A 200 -9.29 22.17 2.15
N SER A 201 -9.43 22.70 3.38
CA SER A 201 -9.41 21.92 4.63
C SER A 201 -10.56 20.91 4.65
N LEU A 202 -10.24 19.62 4.91
CA LEU A 202 -11.25 18.55 4.99
C LEU A 202 -12.28 18.79 6.09
N GLU A 203 -11.87 19.37 7.22
CA GLU A 203 -12.79 19.74 8.31
C GLU A 203 -13.79 20.82 7.89
N SER A 204 -13.32 21.86 7.17
CA SER A 204 -14.21 22.90 6.62
C SER A 204 -15.15 22.36 5.56
N ILE A 205 -14.63 21.43 4.73
CA ILE A 205 -15.44 20.70 3.73
C ILE A 205 -16.52 19.89 4.44
N GLY A 206 -16.19 19.15 5.52
CA GLY A 206 -17.16 18.37 6.27
C GLY A 206 -18.31 19.20 6.83
N ARG A 207 -18.01 20.38 7.37
CA ARG A 207 -19.04 21.32 7.83
C ARG A 207 -19.95 21.80 6.69
N ALA A 208 -19.40 22.11 5.52
CA ALA A 208 -20.19 22.53 4.37
C ALA A 208 -21.00 21.37 3.75
N MET A 209 -20.45 20.17 3.74
CA MET A 209 -21.14 18.96 3.24
C MET A 209 -22.35 18.56 4.09
N ALA A 210 -22.32 18.81 5.39
CA ALA A 210 -23.45 18.55 6.29
C ALA A 210 -24.70 19.39 5.95
N GLU A 211 -24.51 20.55 5.32
CA GLU A 211 -25.60 21.47 4.92
C GLU A 211 -25.93 21.38 3.41
N ALA A 212 -25.14 20.63 2.64
CA ALA A 212 -25.28 20.55 1.19
C ALA A 212 -26.43 19.61 0.77
N PRO A 213 -27.05 19.82 -0.41
CA PRO A 213 -28.04 18.89 -0.95
C PRO A 213 -27.43 17.48 -1.11
N GLU A 214 -28.18 16.45 -0.67
CA GLU A 214 -27.73 15.05 -0.67
C GLU A 214 -27.18 14.58 -2.02
N LEU A 215 -27.83 14.94 -3.15
CA LEU A 215 -27.35 14.60 -4.48
C LEU A 215 -25.96 15.16 -4.77
N VAL A 216 -25.66 16.38 -4.30
CA VAL A 216 -24.35 17.03 -4.47
C VAL A 216 -23.30 16.27 -3.63
N VAL A 217 -23.64 15.90 -2.40
CA VAL A 217 -22.79 15.10 -1.52
C VAL A 217 -22.45 13.77 -2.18
N ILE A 218 -23.45 13.01 -2.63
CA ILE A 218 -23.26 11.70 -3.27
C ILE A 218 -22.40 11.83 -4.53
N ALA A 219 -22.76 12.77 -5.44
CA ALA A 219 -22.08 12.89 -6.71
C ALA A 219 -20.62 13.34 -6.58
N SER A 220 -20.34 14.33 -5.72
CA SER A 220 -18.98 14.82 -5.50
C SER A 220 -18.12 13.79 -4.80
N THR A 221 -18.66 13.08 -3.80
CA THR A 221 -17.97 12.01 -3.10
C THR A 221 -17.67 10.82 -4.01
N ALA A 222 -18.61 10.42 -4.87
CA ALA A 222 -18.38 9.37 -5.86
C ALA A 222 -17.22 9.71 -6.81
N LEU A 223 -17.07 10.97 -7.22
CA LEU A 223 -15.97 11.45 -8.03
C LEU A 223 -14.64 11.42 -7.27
N VAL A 224 -14.62 11.79 -5.99
CA VAL A 224 -13.40 11.68 -5.16
C VAL A 224 -13.03 10.22 -4.95
N LEU A 225 -14.01 9.36 -4.65
CA LEU A 225 -13.80 7.92 -4.51
C LEU A 225 -13.34 7.26 -5.81
N PHE A 226 -13.64 7.83 -6.98
CA PHE A 226 -13.09 7.34 -8.26
C PHE A 226 -11.55 7.36 -8.25
N GLY A 227 -10.94 8.46 -7.83
CA GLY A 227 -9.49 8.59 -7.77
C GLY A 227 -8.84 7.78 -6.65
N LEU A 228 -9.40 7.84 -5.45
CA LEU A 228 -8.88 7.07 -4.31
C LEU A 228 -9.10 5.55 -4.50
N GLY A 229 -10.27 5.16 -5.02
CA GLY A 229 -10.59 3.78 -5.36
C GLY A 229 -9.70 3.20 -6.45
N TYR A 230 -9.29 4.01 -7.44
CA TYR A 230 -8.27 3.63 -8.40
C TYR A 230 -6.94 3.31 -7.72
N LYS A 231 -6.46 4.13 -6.79
CA LYS A 231 -5.21 3.87 -6.05
C LYS A 231 -5.32 2.62 -5.17
N ALA A 232 -6.45 2.40 -4.54
CA ALA A 232 -6.73 1.21 -3.73
C ALA A 232 -7.08 -0.04 -4.55
N ALA A 233 -7.18 0.07 -5.88
CA ALA A 233 -7.61 -0.99 -6.81
C ALA A 233 -9.01 -1.55 -6.50
N LEU A 234 -9.96 -0.70 -6.14
CA LEU A 234 -11.34 -1.09 -5.85
C LEU A 234 -12.15 -1.29 -7.12
N VAL A 235 -13.10 -2.21 -7.12
CA VAL A 235 -14.08 -2.37 -8.20
C VAL A 235 -15.07 -1.19 -8.14
N PRO A 236 -15.36 -0.53 -9.31
CA PRO A 236 -14.96 -0.87 -10.67
C PRO A 236 -13.63 -0.26 -11.15
N PHE A 237 -12.85 0.41 -10.34
CA PHE A 237 -11.66 1.21 -10.71
C PHE A 237 -10.36 0.38 -10.81
N HIS A 238 -10.44 -0.95 -10.75
CA HIS A 238 -9.32 -1.90 -10.62
C HIS A 238 -8.67 -2.32 -11.95
N PHE A 239 -9.21 -1.95 -13.11
CA PHE A 239 -8.85 -2.51 -14.44
C PHE A 239 -7.35 -2.45 -14.77
N TRP A 240 -6.63 -1.47 -14.23
CA TRP A 240 -5.20 -1.31 -14.44
C TRP A 240 -4.34 -2.38 -13.76
N THR A 241 -4.83 -2.94 -12.65
CA THR A 241 -4.00 -3.73 -11.71
C THR A 241 -3.44 -5.02 -12.34
N PRO A 242 -4.22 -5.87 -13.03
CA PRO A 242 -3.68 -7.09 -13.61
C PRO A 242 -2.66 -6.83 -14.72
N ASP A 243 -2.89 -5.83 -15.55
CA ASP A 243 -2.04 -5.51 -16.68
C ASP A 243 -0.75 -4.79 -16.21
N ALA A 244 -0.87 -3.87 -15.24
CA ALA A 244 0.29 -3.19 -14.68
C ALA A 244 1.23 -4.16 -13.94
N TYR A 245 0.70 -5.12 -13.16
CA TYR A 245 1.55 -6.07 -12.44
C TYR A 245 2.24 -7.05 -13.37
N ASP A 246 1.51 -7.52 -14.39
CA ASP A 246 2.01 -8.50 -15.34
C ASP A 246 3.03 -7.91 -16.33
N GLY A 247 2.92 -6.62 -16.66
CA GLY A 247 3.84 -5.94 -17.57
C GLY A 247 5.01 -5.23 -16.89
N ALA A 248 4.88 -4.85 -15.62
CA ALA A 248 5.95 -4.22 -14.87
C ALA A 248 7.07 -5.22 -14.48
N PRO A 249 8.30 -4.75 -14.23
CA PRO A 249 9.27 -5.56 -13.51
C PRO A 249 8.70 -6.06 -12.18
N LEU A 250 8.95 -7.32 -11.79
CA LEU A 250 8.34 -7.92 -10.59
C LEU A 250 8.56 -7.12 -9.29
N PRO A 251 9.73 -6.48 -9.03
CA PRO A 251 9.87 -5.61 -7.87
C PRO A 251 8.91 -4.41 -7.88
N VAL A 252 8.58 -3.89 -9.07
CA VAL A 252 7.59 -2.83 -9.23
C VAL A 252 6.18 -3.37 -8.93
N ALA A 253 5.84 -4.55 -9.45
CA ALA A 253 4.57 -5.21 -9.14
C ALA A 253 4.41 -5.45 -7.62
N ALA A 254 5.47 -5.91 -6.94
CA ALA A 254 5.50 -6.05 -5.48
C ALA A 254 5.27 -4.71 -4.77
N TYR A 255 5.93 -3.63 -5.20
CA TYR A 255 5.74 -2.28 -4.69
C TYR A 255 4.30 -1.80 -4.87
N LEU A 256 3.77 -1.89 -6.11
CA LEU A 256 2.41 -1.46 -6.46
C LEU A 256 1.33 -2.22 -5.69
N SER A 257 1.62 -3.48 -5.34
CA SER A 257 0.65 -4.33 -4.64
C SER A 257 0.44 -3.93 -3.18
N VAL A 258 1.39 -3.23 -2.57
CA VAL A 258 1.36 -2.87 -1.14
C VAL A 258 1.26 -1.36 -0.94
N LEU A 259 2.30 -0.60 -1.28
CA LEU A 259 2.44 0.78 -0.80
C LEU A 259 1.37 1.75 -1.34
N PRO A 260 1.18 1.89 -2.67
CA PRO A 260 0.16 2.81 -3.18
C PRO A 260 -1.26 2.40 -2.79
N LYS A 261 -1.50 1.10 -2.68
CA LYS A 261 -2.80 0.54 -2.35
C LYS A 261 -3.20 0.84 -0.91
N LEU A 262 -2.29 0.58 0.04
CA LEU A 262 -2.52 0.87 1.45
C LEU A 262 -2.62 2.37 1.70
N ALA A 263 -1.81 3.19 1.01
CA ALA A 263 -1.94 4.65 1.08
C ALA A 263 -3.32 5.13 0.58
N GLY A 264 -3.83 4.54 -0.51
CA GLY A 264 -5.18 4.84 -1.00
C GLY A 264 -6.29 4.45 -0.01
N LEU A 265 -6.19 3.27 0.61
CA LEU A 265 -7.15 2.80 1.63
C LEU A 265 -7.12 3.68 2.88
N VAL A 266 -5.93 4.03 3.36
CA VAL A 266 -5.75 4.95 4.51
C VAL A 266 -6.30 6.35 4.19
N ALA A 267 -6.08 6.84 2.96
CA ALA A 267 -6.67 8.11 2.52
C ALA A 267 -8.21 8.05 2.51
N ILE A 268 -8.82 6.95 2.05
CA ILE A 268 -10.27 6.76 2.12
C ILE A 268 -10.74 6.75 3.58
N ALA A 269 -10.05 6.00 4.46
CA ALA A 269 -10.37 5.92 5.88
C ALA A 269 -10.29 7.28 6.61
N ARG A 270 -9.46 8.21 6.12
CA ARG A 270 -9.34 9.57 6.65
C ARG A 270 -10.36 10.52 6.04
N VAL A 271 -10.46 10.51 4.71
CA VAL A 271 -11.23 11.51 3.97
C VAL A 271 -12.74 11.37 4.23
N LEU A 272 -13.24 10.13 4.28
CA LEU A 272 -14.68 9.93 4.42
C LEU A 272 -15.22 10.45 5.77
N PRO A 273 -14.68 10.07 6.94
CA PRO A 273 -15.20 10.61 8.22
C PRO A 273 -15.00 12.12 8.34
N LEU A 274 -13.91 12.68 7.84
CA LEU A 274 -13.66 14.12 7.94
C LEU A 274 -14.55 14.95 7.00
N ALA A 275 -14.78 14.48 5.77
CA ALA A 275 -15.58 15.19 4.79
C ALA A 275 -17.09 14.87 4.89
N LEU A 276 -17.47 13.76 5.51
CA LEU A 276 -18.85 13.26 5.63
C LEU A 276 -19.14 12.80 7.06
N PRO A 277 -19.12 13.71 8.06
CA PRO A 277 -19.29 13.33 9.45
C PRO A 277 -20.68 12.71 9.69
N GLY A 278 -20.76 11.74 10.61
CA GLY A 278 -21.99 11.10 11.02
C GLY A 278 -22.65 10.25 9.94
N ASP A 279 -21.88 9.56 9.11
CA ASP A 279 -22.34 8.72 7.98
C ASP A 279 -23.25 9.48 6.99
N ALA A 280 -22.93 10.75 6.74
CA ALA A 280 -23.68 11.58 5.80
C ALA A 280 -23.85 10.88 4.44
N ALA A 281 -25.08 10.87 3.92
CA ALA A 281 -25.48 10.18 2.67
C ALA A 281 -25.22 8.65 2.68
N GLY A 282 -25.05 7.99 3.83
CA GLY A 282 -24.91 6.55 3.96
C GLY A 282 -23.62 6.01 3.34
N TRP A 283 -22.52 6.75 3.43
CA TRP A 283 -21.24 6.37 2.82
C TRP A 283 -20.70 5.03 3.35
N SER A 284 -20.93 4.70 4.61
CA SER A 284 -20.56 3.43 5.23
C SER A 284 -21.14 2.23 4.45
N THR A 285 -22.43 2.27 4.16
CA THR A 285 -23.12 1.24 3.36
C THR A 285 -22.59 1.20 1.91
N ALA A 286 -22.35 2.35 1.29
CA ALA A 286 -21.79 2.41 -0.06
C ALA A 286 -20.40 1.78 -0.13
N VAL A 287 -19.54 2.07 0.85
CA VAL A 287 -18.20 1.47 1.00
C VAL A 287 -18.31 -0.05 1.26
N ALA A 288 -19.27 -0.50 2.07
CA ALA A 288 -19.53 -1.93 2.30
C ALA A 288 -19.91 -2.66 0.99
N ILE A 289 -20.74 -2.05 0.14
CA ILE A 289 -21.10 -2.60 -1.18
C ILE A 289 -19.87 -2.66 -2.08
N LEU A 290 -19.03 -1.60 -2.11
CA LEU A 290 -17.78 -1.61 -2.86
C LEU A 290 -16.80 -2.68 -2.34
N ALA A 291 -16.73 -2.90 -1.03
CA ALA A 291 -15.94 -3.96 -0.41
C ALA A 291 -16.39 -5.34 -0.87
N ALA A 292 -17.69 -5.62 -0.81
CA ALA A 292 -18.29 -6.87 -1.28
C ALA A 292 -18.03 -7.12 -2.77
N ALA A 293 -18.25 -6.11 -3.62
CA ALA A 293 -18.00 -6.19 -5.05
C ALA A 293 -16.50 -6.43 -5.35
N THR A 294 -15.61 -5.73 -4.63
CA THR A 294 -14.16 -5.80 -4.84
C THR A 294 -13.61 -7.17 -4.46
N MET A 295 -13.98 -7.72 -3.28
CA MET A 295 -13.51 -9.05 -2.88
C MET A 295 -14.08 -10.14 -3.78
N THR A 296 -15.35 -10.03 -4.21
CA THR A 296 -16.00 -11.05 -5.04
C THR A 296 -15.40 -11.07 -6.44
N TRP A 297 -15.28 -9.91 -7.08
CA TRP A 297 -14.67 -9.82 -8.40
C TRP A 297 -13.21 -10.30 -8.40
N GLY A 298 -12.41 -9.82 -7.43
CA GLY A 298 -11.01 -10.21 -7.32
C GLY A 298 -10.84 -11.72 -7.17
N ASN A 299 -11.59 -12.36 -6.28
CA ASN A 299 -11.50 -13.80 -6.07
C ASN A 299 -11.97 -14.62 -7.29
N LEU A 300 -13.09 -14.24 -7.91
CA LEU A 300 -13.60 -14.96 -9.08
C LEU A 300 -12.66 -14.84 -10.28
N ALA A 301 -12.10 -13.64 -10.51
CA ALA A 301 -11.17 -13.41 -11.60
C ALA A 301 -9.78 -14.05 -11.38
N ALA A 302 -9.39 -14.34 -10.12
CA ALA A 302 -8.18 -15.08 -9.80
C ALA A 302 -8.27 -16.59 -10.18
N LEU A 303 -9.47 -17.19 -10.16
CA LEU A 303 -9.65 -18.63 -10.39
C LEU A 303 -9.08 -19.15 -11.74
N PRO A 304 -9.31 -18.50 -12.89
CA PRO A 304 -8.83 -19.00 -14.18
C PRO A 304 -7.36 -18.67 -14.44
N GLN A 305 -6.69 -17.87 -13.60
CA GLN A 305 -5.34 -17.40 -13.89
C GLN A 305 -4.32 -18.51 -13.81
N ARG A 306 -3.47 -18.63 -14.85
CA ARG A 306 -2.32 -19.53 -14.89
C ARG A 306 -1.02 -18.80 -14.52
N ASN A 307 -0.92 -17.54 -14.86
CA ASN A 307 0.19 -16.66 -14.49
C ASN A 307 0.04 -16.24 -13.01
N VAL A 308 1.04 -16.57 -12.18
CA VAL A 308 1.00 -16.33 -10.74
C VAL A 308 1.03 -14.83 -10.40
N VAL A 309 1.65 -13.99 -11.25
CA VAL A 309 1.64 -12.52 -11.07
C VAL A 309 0.24 -11.96 -11.29
N ARG A 310 -0.47 -12.40 -12.34
CA ARG A 310 -1.87 -12.01 -12.57
C ARG A 310 -2.80 -12.56 -11.48
N LEU A 311 -2.53 -13.79 -11.00
CA LEU A 311 -3.25 -14.37 -9.87
C LEU A 311 -3.09 -13.49 -8.62
N LEU A 312 -1.85 -13.08 -8.29
CA LEU A 312 -1.57 -12.17 -7.18
C LEU A 312 -2.17 -10.77 -7.39
N ALA A 313 -2.27 -10.29 -8.63
CA ALA A 313 -2.94 -9.04 -8.96
C ALA A 313 -4.43 -9.09 -8.59
N TYR A 314 -5.15 -10.13 -9.01
CA TYR A 314 -6.55 -10.31 -8.64
C TYR A 314 -6.75 -10.64 -7.16
N SER A 315 -5.84 -11.44 -6.58
CA SER A 315 -5.78 -11.64 -5.14
C SER A 315 -5.66 -10.29 -4.40
N SER A 316 -4.78 -9.41 -4.86
CA SER A 316 -4.57 -8.11 -4.22
C SER A 316 -5.77 -7.17 -4.37
N ILE A 317 -6.58 -7.30 -5.42
CA ILE A 317 -7.89 -6.64 -5.54
C ILE A 317 -8.83 -7.19 -4.48
N ALA A 318 -8.94 -8.52 -4.34
CA ALA A 318 -9.77 -9.13 -3.31
C ALA A 318 -9.35 -8.68 -1.90
N GLN A 319 -8.05 -8.62 -1.62
CA GLN A 319 -7.53 -8.16 -0.33
C GLN A 319 -7.87 -6.69 -0.04
N SER A 320 -7.90 -5.82 -1.07
CA SER A 320 -8.42 -4.45 -0.90
C SER A 320 -9.87 -4.44 -0.45
N GLY A 321 -10.70 -5.36 -0.94
CA GLY A 321 -12.08 -5.51 -0.50
C GLY A 321 -12.20 -5.89 0.98
N TYR A 322 -11.37 -6.84 1.46
CA TYR A 322 -11.34 -7.18 2.89
C TYR A 322 -10.84 -6.02 3.75
N LEU A 323 -9.79 -5.29 3.34
CA LEU A 323 -9.31 -4.11 4.05
C LEU A 323 -10.37 -3.00 4.10
N LEU A 324 -11.13 -2.84 3.02
CA LEU A 324 -12.20 -1.84 2.92
C LEU A 324 -13.37 -2.12 3.90
N MET A 325 -13.54 -3.36 4.37
CA MET A 325 -14.52 -3.68 5.45
C MET A 325 -14.23 -2.90 6.72
N GLY A 326 -12.94 -2.75 7.09
CA GLY A 326 -12.54 -1.93 8.23
C GLY A 326 -12.93 -0.45 8.04
N VAL A 327 -12.81 0.06 6.81
CA VAL A 327 -13.26 1.43 6.48
C VAL A 327 -14.78 1.55 6.56
N ALA A 328 -15.52 0.58 6.02
CA ALA A 328 -16.98 0.58 6.06
C ALA A 328 -17.55 0.59 7.49
N ALA A 329 -16.79 0.07 8.46
CA ALA A 329 -17.20 -0.01 9.86
C ALA A 329 -16.86 1.24 10.69
N LEU A 330 -16.12 2.22 10.18
CA LEU A 330 -15.54 3.31 10.97
C LEU A 330 -16.55 4.14 11.77
N GLU A 331 -17.72 4.43 11.20
CA GLU A 331 -18.74 5.26 11.87
C GLU A 331 -19.58 4.51 12.90
N HIS A 332 -19.54 3.18 12.87
CA HIS A 332 -20.45 2.34 13.66
C HIS A 332 -19.72 1.36 14.58
N SER A 333 -18.38 1.30 14.53
CA SER A 333 -17.58 0.37 15.32
C SER A 333 -16.20 0.91 15.64
N ASP A 334 -15.82 0.91 16.91
CA ASP A 334 -14.48 1.25 17.37
C ASP A 334 -13.41 0.25 16.90
N HIS A 335 -13.83 -0.93 16.40
CA HIS A 335 -12.92 -1.95 15.86
C HIS A 335 -12.54 -1.71 14.38
N GLY A 336 -13.23 -0.81 13.66
CA GLY A 336 -13.01 -0.59 12.23
C GLY A 336 -11.57 -0.19 11.90
N LEU A 337 -11.07 0.85 12.56
CA LEU A 337 -9.72 1.36 12.33
C LEU A 337 -8.62 0.40 12.81
N PRO A 338 -8.66 -0.16 14.01
CA PRO A 338 -7.71 -1.18 14.45
C PRO A 338 -7.64 -2.39 13.52
N ALA A 339 -8.78 -2.88 13.04
CA ALA A 339 -8.86 -4.00 12.10
C ALA A 339 -8.19 -3.65 10.75
N LEU A 340 -8.46 -2.46 10.20
CA LEU A 340 -7.80 -1.97 8.98
C LEU A 340 -6.29 -1.92 9.14
N VAL A 341 -5.79 -1.32 10.23
CA VAL A 341 -4.36 -1.14 10.50
C VAL A 341 -3.67 -2.49 10.68
N TYR A 342 -4.21 -3.36 11.51
CA TYR A 342 -3.64 -4.69 11.72
C TYR A 342 -3.60 -5.48 10.40
N TYR A 343 -4.70 -5.48 9.63
CA TYR A 343 -4.75 -6.23 8.39
C TYR A 343 -3.84 -5.63 7.31
N ALA A 344 -3.61 -4.33 7.30
CA ALA A 344 -2.65 -3.68 6.42
C ALA A 344 -1.21 -4.15 6.70
N LEU A 345 -0.81 -4.24 7.97
CA LEU A 345 0.50 -4.78 8.39
C LEU A 345 0.65 -6.25 7.97
N ALA A 346 -0.36 -7.09 8.25
CA ALA A 346 -0.38 -8.48 7.87
C ALA A 346 -0.28 -8.65 6.35
N TYR A 347 -1.09 -7.88 5.59
CA TYR A 347 -1.11 -7.92 4.14
C TYR A 347 0.23 -7.55 3.52
N ALA A 348 0.88 -6.51 4.01
CA ALA A 348 2.19 -6.09 3.51
C ALA A 348 3.23 -7.22 3.66
N ALA A 349 3.28 -7.88 4.82
CA ALA A 349 4.22 -8.98 5.09
C ALA A 349 3.97 -10.18 4.16
N MET A 350 2.74 -10.71 4.13
CA MET A 350 2.43 -11.92 3.35
C MET A 350 2.50 -11.70 1.84
N ASN A 351 2.15 -10.49 1.36
CA ASN A 351 2.16 -10.21 -0.06
C ASN A 351 3.59 -9.96 -0.60
N LEU A 352 4.45 -9.26 0.15
CA LEU A 352 5.86 -9.10 -0.21
C LEU A 352 6.61 -10.44 -0.16
N ALA A 353 6.30 -11.34 0.79
CA ALA A 353 6.83 -12.69 0.82
C ALA A 353 6.47 -13.46 -0.46
N ALA A 354 5.19 -13.41 -0.87
CA ALA A 354 4.71 -14.07 -2.07
C ALA A 354 5.44 -13.56 -3.33
N PHE A 355 5.47 -12.23 -3.54
CA PHE A 355 6.16 -11.63 -4.69
C PHE A 355 7.66 -11.91 -4.68
N GLY A 356 8.31 -11.95 -3.51
CA GLY A 356 9.73 -12.27 -3.39
C GLY A 356 10.04 -13.69 -3.87
N VAL A 357 9.20 -14.68 -3.53
CA VAL A 357 9.36 -16.04 -4.04
C VAL A 357 9.07 -16.12 -5.53
N VAL A 358 8.01 -15.46 -6.02
CA VAL A 358 7.69 -15.42 -7.46
C VAL A 358 8.87 -14.82 -8.24
N LEU A 359 9.51 -13.77 -7.71
CA LEU A 359 10.72 -13.18 -8.32
C LEU A 359 11.88 -14.18 -8.35
N ALA A 360 12.11 -14.95 -7.29
CA ALA A 360 13.15 -15.97 -7.25
C ALA A 360 12.91 -17.05 -8.33
N VAL A 361 11.67 -17.54 -8.46
CA VAL A 361 11.28 -18.52 -9.48
C VAL A 361 11.44 -17.94 -10.90
N GLN A 362 10.96 -16.70 -11.14
CA GLN A 362 11.12 -16.06 -12.45
C GLN A 362 12.59 -15.97 -12.86
N ARG A 363 13.47 -15.60 -11.93
CA ARG A 363 14.91 -15.46 -12.23
C ARG A 363 15.59 -16.78 -12.54
N GLU A 364 15.16 -17.85 -11.91
CA GLU A 364 15.74 -19.18 -12.09
C GLU A 364 15.16 -19.90 -13.31
N ARG A 365 13.83 -19.78 -13.51
CA ARG A 365 13.12 -20.59 -14.51
C ARG A 365 12.59 -19.78 -15.70
N GLY A 366 12.77 -18.45 -15.71
CA GLY A 366 12.36 -17.58 -16.80
C GLY A 366 10.85 -17.41 -16.99
N SER A 367 10.03 -18.05 -16.14
CA SER A 367 8.56 -18.02 -16.22
C SER A 367 7.93 -17.78 -14.86
N VAL A 368 6.69 -17.26 -14.88
CA VAL A 368 5.84 -17.05 -13.71
C VAL A 368 4.52 -17.81 -13.80
N ASP A 369 4.37 -18.71 -14.76
CA ASP A 369 3.23 -19.59 -14.85
C ASP A 369 3.26 -20.64 -13.75
N ILE A 370 2.08 -21.18 -13.37
CA ILE A 370 1.97 -22.18 -12.30
C ILE A 370 2.89 -23.38 -12.57
N ASP A 371 3.04 -23.77 -13.83
CA ASP A 371 3.89 -24.89 -14.21
C ASP A 371 5.38 -24.66 -13.87
N ALA A 372 5.84 -23.39 -13.85
CA ALA A 372 7.18 -23.05 -13.41
C ALA A 372 7.42 -23.26 -11.89
N PHE A 373 6.40 -23.53 -11.11
CA PHE A 373 6.52 -23.83 -9.68
C PHE A 373 6.63 -25.33 -9.40
N ARG A 374 6.42 -26.22 -10.39
CA ARG A 374 6.50 -27.67 -10.22
C ARG A 374 7.87 -28.11 -9.70
N GLY A 375 7.88 -28.99 -8.73
CA GLY A 375 9.10 -29.52 -8.12
C GLY A 375 9.91 -28.53 -7.28
N LEU A 376 9.40 -27.31 -7.03
CA LEU A 376 10.08 -26.31 -6.22
C LEU A 376 10.39 -26.84 -4.80
N GLY A 377 9.49 -27.66 -4.22
CA GLY A 377 9.67 -28.23 -2.90
C GLY A 377 10.90 -29.13 -2.78
N ARG A 378 11.33 -29.78 -3.86
CA ARG A 378 12.55 -30.61 -3.89
C ARG A 378 13.79 -29.78 -4.19
N ALA A 379 13.69 -28.83 -5.10
CA ALA A 379 14.81 -28.00 -5.53
C ALA A 379 15.14 -26.92 -4.48
N HIS A 380 14.12 -26.25 -3.96
CA HIS A 380 14.25 -25.12 -3.04
C HIS A 380 13.20 -25.20 -1.91
N PRO A 381 13.39 -26.09 -0.90
CA PRO A 381 12.43 -26.28 0.19
C PRO A 381 12.08 -24.97 0.92
N TRP A 382 13.08 -24.10 1.12
CA TRP A 382 12.89 -22.81 1.79
C TRP A 382 11.94 -21.88 1.03
N TRP A 383 12.11 -21.74 -0.28
CA TRP A 383 11.20 -20.93 -1.10
C TRP A 383 9.78 -21.46 -1.09
N THR A 384 9.64 -22.80 -1.09
CA THR A 384 8.34 -23.45 -1.02
C THR A 384 7.65 -23.23 0.32
N VAL A 385 8.39 -23.28 1.42
CA VAL A 385 7.86 -22.96 2.75
C VAL A 385 7.43 -21.49 2.82
N ALA A 386 8.25 -20.57 2.36
CA ALA A 386 7.92 -19.14 2.35
C ALA A 386 6.67 -18.84 1.50
N LEU A 387 6.55 -19.46 0.31
CA LEU A 387 5.37 -19.33 -0.56
C LEU A 387 4.13 -19.91 0.11
N GLY A 388 4.26 -21.10 0.72
CA GLY A 388 3.18 -21.74 1.45
C GLY A 388 2.66 -20.89 2.60
N LEU A 389 3.57 -20.37 3.44
CA LEU A 389 3.22 -19.45 4.53
C LEU A 389 2.51 -18.19 4.03
N ALA A 390 3.03 -17.56 2.97
CA ALA A 390 2.43 -16.38 2.38
C ALA A 390 1.01 -16.66 1.85
N PHE A 391 0.83 -17.71 1.06
CA PHE A 391 -0.45 -18.04 0.42
C PHE A 391 -1.48 -18.57 1.42
N LEU A 392 -1.09 -19.40 2.39
CA LEU A 392 -1.97 -19.86 3.45
C LEU A 392 -2.38 -18.70 4.37
N SER A 393 -1.50 -17.72 4.58
CA SER A 393 -1.84 -16.51 5.30
C SER A 393 -2.80 -15.61 4.50
N LEU A 394 -2.58 -15.41 3.19
CA LEU A 394 -3.49 -14.68 2.31
C LEU A 394 -4.89 -15.32 2.27
N PHE A 395 -4.95 -16.65 2.30
CA PHE A 395 -6.20 -17.38 2.49
C PHE A 395 -6.81 -17.11 3.87
N GLY A 396 -6.02 -17.05 4.92
CA GLY A 396 -6.47 -16.88 6.30
C GLY A 396 -6.48 -18.19 7.09
N LEU A 397 -5.38 -18.96 7.02
CA LEU A 397 -5.20 -20.17 7.83
C LEU A 397 -4.64 -19.83 9.21
N PRO A 398 -5.28 -20.27 10.33
CA PRO A 398 -4.66 -20.18 11.66
C PRO A 398 -3.34 -20.95 11.73
N PRO A 399 -2.32 -20.51 12.46
CA PRO A 399 -2.23 -19.30 13.30
C PRO A 399 -1.58 -18.09 12.60
N LEU A 400 -1.70 -17.96 11.28
CA LEU A 400 -1.01 -16.93 10.50
C LEU A 400 -1.70 -15.55 10.57
N ALA A 401 -0.95 -14.50 10.30
CA ALA A 401 -1.39 -13.10 10.40
C ALA A 401 -2.67 -12.78 9.61
N GLY A 402 -2.81 -13.36 8.41
CA GLY A 402 -3.98 -13.12 7.57
C GLY A 402 -5.29 -13.67 8.15
N PHE A 403 -5.22 -14.75 8.95
CA PHE A 403 -6.39 -15.24 9.68
C PHE A 403 -6.89 -14.22 10.69
N VAL A 404 -5.99 -13.73 11.54
CA VAL A 404 -6.35 -12.74 12.57
C VAL A 404 -6.86 -11.46 11.92
N GLY A 405 -6.16 -10.95 10.89
CA GLY A 405 -6.62 -9.76 10.16
C GLY A 405 -8.02 -9.89 9.57
N LYS A 406 -8.35 -11.05 8.96
CA LYS A 406 -9.70 -11.33 8.47
C LYS A 406 -10.72 -11.40 9.60
N LEU A 407 -10.37 -12.08 10.69
CA LEU A 407 -11.25 -12.20 11.85
C LEU A 407 -11.62 -10.82 12.41
N GLU A 408 -10.65 -9.92 12.52
CA GLU A 408 -10.88 -8.57 13.07
C GLU A 408 -11.72 -7.70 12.13
N VAL A 409 -11.51 -7.75 10.79
CA VAL A 409 -12.39 -7.00 9.87
C VAL A 409 -13.79 -7.61 9.79
N PHE A 410 -13.96 -8.93 10.01
CA PHE A 410 -15.28 -9.55 10.11
C PHE A 410 -15.99 -9.11 11.38
N ARG A 411 -15.28 -9.07 12.50
CA ARG A 411 -15.78 -8.57 13.76
C ARG A 411 -16.24 -7.10 13.63
N ALA A 412 -15.39 -6.24 13.05
CA ALA A 412 -15.72 -4.84 12.83
C ALA A 412 -17.02 -4.66 12.00
N ALA A 413 -17.17 -5.47 10.93
CA ALA A 413 -18.37 -5.44 10.10
C ALA A 413 -19.63 -5.92 10.87
N ILE A 414 -19.51 -6.95 11.73
CA ILE A 414 -20.63 -7.43 12.56
C ILE A 414 -21.01 -6.38 13.60
N ASP A 415 -20.03 -5.78 14.28
CA ASP A 415 -20.24 -4.73 15.28
C ASP A 415 -20.86 -3.47 14.67
N ALA A 416 -20.64 -3.24 13.36
CA ALA A 416 -21.25 -2.15 12.58
C ALA A 416 -22.62 -2.51 11.96
N ASP A 417 -23.32 -3.54 12.43
CA ASP A 417 -24.58 -4.05 11.88
C ASP A 417 -24.54 -4.46 10.39
N GLN A 418 -23.33 -4.73 9.87
CA GLN A 418 -23.08 -5.16 8.49
C GLN A 418 -22.76 -6.68 8.41
N ALA A 419 -23.43 -7.53 9.20
CA ALA A 419 -23.17 -8.98 9.23
C ALA A 419 -23.28 -9.65 7.85
N TRP A 420 -24.09 -9.13 6.94
CA TRP A 420 -24.19 -9.60 5.55
C TRP A 420 -22.84 -9.51 4.81
N LEU A 421 -22.06 -8.46 5.09
CA LEU A 421 -20.74 -8.25 4.49
C LEU A 421 -19.74 -9.29 5.00
N ALA A 422 -19.79 -9.62 6.30
CA ALA A 422 -18.98 -10.69 6.89
C ALA A 422 -19.30 -12.06 6.26
N VAL A 423 -20.58 -12.36 6.00
CA VAL A 423 -20.99 -13.60 5.30
C VAL A 423 -20.41 -13.66 3.89
N ILE A 424 -20.50 -12.58 3.11
CA ILE A 424 -19.91 -12.50 1.77
C ILE A 424 -18.39 -12.70 1.85
N ALA A 425 -17.74 -12.10 2.85
CA ALA A 425 -16.28 -12.19 3.04
C ALA A 425 -15.84 -13.65 3.37
N VAL A 426 -16.59 -14.37 4.20
CA VAL A 426 -16.33 -15.79 4.49
C VAL A 426 -16.44 -16.63 3.22
N VAL A 427 -17.51 -16.47 2.44
CA VAL A 427 -17.69 -17.18 1.16
C VAL A 427 -16.52 -16.91 0.21
N ASN A 428 -16.13 -15.65 0.08
CA ASN A 428 -14.99 -15.22 -0.74
C ASN A 428 -13.65 -15.80 -0.23
N THR A 429 -13.50 -15.93 1.08
CA THR A 429 -12.32 -16.59 1.66
C THR A 429 -12.24 -18.06 1.21
N VAL A 430 -13.36 -18.79 1.24
CA VAL A 430 -13.40 -20.19 0.77
C VAL A 430 -13.06 -20.28 -0.72
N ILE A 431 -13.58 -19.37 -1.55
CA ILE A 431 -13.24 -19.32 -2.99
C ILE A 431 -11.74 -19.14 -3.18
N SER A 432 -11.10 -18.28 -2.36
CA SER A 432 -9.67 -17.98 -2.49
C SER A 432 -8.77 -19.18 -2.21
N LEU A 433 -9.21 -20.14 -1.40
CA LEU A 433 -8.46 -21.33 -1.06
C LEU A 433 -8.03 -22.12 -2.31
N TYR A 434 -8.94 -22.24 -3.30
CA TYR A 434 -8.70 -23.02 -4.51
C TYR A 434 -7.48 -22.55 -5.30
N TYR A 435 -7.40 -21.26 -5.60
CA TYR A 435 -6.32 -20.76 -6.45
C TYR A 435 -4.98 -20.68 -5.71
N TYR A 436 -4.97 -20.45 -4.40
CA TYR A 436 -3.72 -20.50 -3.62
C TYR A 436 -3.21 -21.94 -3.49
N LEU A 437 -4.09 -22.88 -3.16
CA LEU A 437 -3.70 -24.30 -3.04
C LEU A 437 -3.22 -24.87 -4.36
N ARG A 438 -3.76 -24.44 -5.50
CA ARG A 438 -3.33 -24.88 -6.81
C ARG A 438 -1.84 -24.58 -7.07
N VAL A 439 -1.35 -23.41 -6.67
CA VAL A 439 0.08 -23.06 -6.80
C VAL A 439 0.92 -23.82 -5.79
N ILE A 440 0.45 -23.96 -4.54
CA ILE A 440 1.14 -24.72 -3.51
C ILE A 440 1.24 -26.20 -3.93
N ALA A 441 0.17 -26.77 -4.47
CA ALA A 441 0.15 -28.15 -4.94
C ALA A 441 1.17 -28.37 -6.06
N ALA A 442 1.22 -27.47 -7.06
CA ALA A 442 2.25 -27.54 -8.10
C ALA A 442 3.67 -27.50 -7.51
N ALA A 443 3.90 -26.64 -6.52
CA ALA A 443 5.22 -26.51 -5.89
C ALA A 443 5.64 -27.76 -5.08
N VAL A 444 4.70 -28.43 -4.41
CA VAL A 444 4.99 -29.50 -3.44
C VAL A 444 4.79 -30.89 -4.03
N LEU A 445 3.70 -31.11 -4.77
CA LEU A 445 3.24 -32.44 -5.19
C LEU A 445 3.71 -32.81 -6.60
N ASP A 446 3.79 -31.84 -7.51
CA ASP A 446 4.11 -32.14 -8.90
C ASP A 446 5.63 -32.33 -9.06
N PRO A 447 6.07 -33.33 -9.85
CA PRO A 447 7.47 -33.46 -10.20
C PRO A 447 7.90 -32.34 -11.16
N ALA A 448 9.18 -31.95 -11.13
CA ALA A 448 9.77 -31.08 -12.12
C ALA A 448 9.66 -31.71 -13.52
N GLU A 449 9.36 -30.93 -14.57
CA GLU A 449 9.35 -31.45 -15.93
C GLU A 449 10.78 -31.80 -16.39
N PRO A 450 10.99 -32.88 -17.18
CA PRO A 450 12.32 -33.34 -17.56
C PRO A 450 13.19 -32.34 -18.34
N HIS A 451 12.58 -31.34 -18.96
CA HIS A 451 13.27 -30.28 -19.74
C HIS A 451 13.81 -29.14 -18.86
N GLU A 452 13.38 -29.05 -17.60
CA GLU A 452 13.85 -28.01 -16.66
C GLU A 452 15.06 -28.44 -15.82
N THR A 453 15.52 -29.66 -15.97
CA THR A 453 16.68 -30.21 -15.24
C THR A 453 18.04 -29.84 -15.81
N GLU A 454 18.13 -29.22 -16.99
CA GLU A 454 19.31 -28.48 -17.38
C GLU A 454 19.39 -27.13 -16.69
N VAL A 455 19.46 -27.16 -15.35
CA VAL A 455 19.81 -25.98 -14.56
C VAL A 455 21.24 -25.60 -14.92
N THR A 456 21.35 -24.73 -15.91
CA THR A 456 22.52 -23.90 -16.06
C THR A 456 22.79 -23.22 -14.72
N THR A 457 23.92 -23.51 -14.10
CA THR A 457 24.46 -22.91 -12.86
C THR A 457 23.45 -22.22 -11.96
N PRO A 458 23.33 -22.63 -10.69
CA PRO A 458 22.41 -21.99 -9.73
C PRO A 458 22.58 -20.49 -9.83
N ALA A 459 21.48 -19.77 -10.10
CA ALA A 459 21.51 -18.31 -10.09
C ALA A 459 22.13 -17.87 -8.75
N PRO A 460 23.13 -16.98 -8.74
CA PRO A 460 23.81 -16.59 -7.52
C PRO A 460 22.76 -16.17 -6.47
N SER A 461 22.88 -16.73 -5.27
CA SER A 461 21.98 -16.43 -4.18
C SER A 461 22.07 -14.93 -3.88
N HIS A 462 21.02 -14.18 -4.23
CA HIS A 462 20.94 -12.76 -3.88
C HIS A 462 20.56 -12.63 -2.41
N ALA A 463 21.53 -12.39 -1.55
CA ALA A 463 21.34 -12.26 -0.12
C ALA A 463 20.23 -11.24 0.26
N PRO A 464 20.12 -10.05 -0.39
CA PRO A 464 19.04 -9.11 -0.08
C PRO A 464 17.64 -9.67 -0.38
N LEU A 465 17.44 -10.35 -1.50
CA LEU A 465 16.17 -10.99 -1.84
C LEU A 465 15.82 -12.07 -0.81
N SER A 466 16.76 -12.94 -0.50
CA SER A 466 16.55 -14.02 0.47
C SER A 466 16.25 -13.48 1.87
N ALA A 467 16.95 -12.42 2.29
CA ALA A 467 16.70 -11.75 3.56
C ALA A 467 15.31 -11.10 3.61
N ALA A 468 14.90 -10.41 2.52
CA ALA A 468 13.57 -9.80 2.45
C ALA A 468 12.45 -10.84 2.55
N VAL A 469 12.57 -11.97 1.84
CA VAL A 469 11.60 -13.06 1.92
C VAL A 469 11.60 -13.72 3.30
N ALA A 470 12.77 -13.92 3.90
CA ALA A 470 12.88 -14.49 5.26
C ALA A 470 12.19 -13.60 6.30
N LEU A 471 12.47 -12.29 6.25
CA LEU A 471 11.87 -11.31 7.17
C LEU A 471 10.36 -11.22 7.00
N THR A 472 9.86 -11.17 5.77
CA THR A 472 8.43 -11.08 5.50
C THR A 472 7.68 -12.38 5.81
N ALA A 473 8.27 -13.54 5.56
CA ALA A 473 7.72 -14.83 5.96
C ALA A 473 7.70 -14.97 7.48
N ALA A 474 8.78 -14.57 8.17
CA ALA A 474 8.83 -14.57 9.64
C ALA A 474 7.81 -13.60 10.23
N ALA A 475 7.64 -12.39 9.64
CA ALA A 475 6.60 -11.44 10.05
C ALA A 475 5.19 -12.01 9.84
N THR A 476 4.95 -12.74 8.76
CA THR A 476 3.66 -13.40 8.50
C THR A 476 3.27 -14.38 9.61
N VAL A 477 4.24 -15.13 10.15
CA VAL A 477 4.02 -16.02 11.30
C VAL A 477 3.97 -15.22 12.61
N GLY A 478 4.95 -14.33 12.81
CA GLY A 478 5.10 -13.57 14.05
C GLY A 478 3.88 -12.69 14.35
N PHE A 479 3.33 -12.01 13.34
CA PHE A 479 2.12 -11.21 13.51
C PHE A 479 0.89 -12.06 13.83
N GLY A 480 0.82 -13.29 13.33
CA GLY A 480 -0.26 -14.20 13.69
C GLY A 480 -0.15 -14.71 15.13
N VAL A 481 1.05 -15.13 15.57
CA VAL A 481 1.28 -15.65 16.93
C VAL A 481 1.23 -14.53 17.97
N ALA A 482 1.80 -13.36 17.66
CA ALA A 482 1.82 -12.18 18.52
C ALA A 482 0.73 -11.17 18.11
N ALA A 483 -0.47 -11.64 17.78
CA ALA A 483 -1.54 -10.79 17.28
C ALA A 483 -2.01 -9.74 18.29
N GLU A 484 -2.19 -10.14 19.55
CA GLU A 484 -2.69 -9.28 20.63
C GLU A 484 -1.84 -8.01 20.85
N PRO A 485 -0.50 -8.06 21.00
CA PRO A 485 0.30 -6.84 21.11
C PRO A 485 0.18 -5.91 19.92
N LEU A 486 0.11 -6.47 18.70
CA LEU A 486 -0.03 -5.67 17.48
C LEU A 486 -1.42 -5.06 17.35
N PHE A 487 -2.46 -5.77 17.79
CA PHE A 487 -3.81 -5.24 17.78
C PHE A 487 -3.96 -4.10 18.78
N ARG A 488 -3.44 -4.24 20.00
CA ARG A 488 -3.36 -3.14 20.98
C ARG A 488 -2.59 -1.92 20.45
N LEU A 489 -1.59 -2.16 19.62
CA LEU A 489 -0.88 -1.11 18.92
C LEU A 489 -1.80 -0.42 17.91
N ALA A 490 -2.56 -1.19 17.14
CA ALA A 490 -3.53 -0.69 16.16
C ALA A 490 -4.68 0.09 16.82
N GLU A 491 -5.13 -0.30 18.02
CA GLU A 491 -6.15 0.44 18.80
C GLU A 491 -5.71 1.87 19.16
N ARG A 492 -4.40 2.13 19.18
CA ARG A 492 -3.87 3.48 19.38
C ARG A 492 -3.78 4.29 18.09
N ALA A 493 -4.16 3.72 16.94
CA ALA A 493 -4.19 4.42 15.66
C ALA A 493 -5.43 5.31 15.59
N ILE A 494 -5.42 6.42 16.32
CA ILE A 494 -6.50 7.41 16.35
C ILE A 494 -6.38 8.31 15.11
N VAL A 495 -7.52 8.65 14.51
CA VAL A 495 -7.61 9.69 13.46
C VAL A 495 -8.01 11.00 14.15
N LEU A 496 -7.21 12.05 13.98
CA LEU A 496 -7.53 13.39 14.49
C LEU A 496 -8.71 13.98 13.71
N GLY A 497 -9.68 14.56 14.45
CA GLY A 497 -10.83 15.23 13.86
C GLY A 497 -12.05 14.32 13.62
N GLY A 498 -12.02 13.07 14.10
CA GLY A 498 -13.17 12.15 14.10
C GLY A 498 -13.94 12.23 15.42
#